data_047d5d11050b017379eb0d520d9bed52
#
_entry.id   047d5d11050b017379eb0d520d9bed52
#
_cell.length_a   1.000
_cell.length_b   1.000
_cell.length_c   1.000
_cell.angle_alpha   90.00
_cell.angle_beta   90.00
_cell.angle_gamma   90.00
#
_symmetry.space_group_name_H-M   'P 1'
#
loop_
_entity.id
_entity.type
_entity.pdbx_description
1 polymer ?
#
loop_
_entity_poly.entity_id
_entity_poly.type
_entity_poly.pdbx_seq_one_letter_code
_entity_poly.pdbx_strand_id
1 'polypeptide(L)'
;IRRISAQNGWLTTYEDFNQQYSETHNENLDYVINMEPIQDLKIDLTGGKTYASSLNENFNTDIGSNGLSNGYNSLFKNRFGNFNISTSLIKTAFSQSDENKSVPFEEFKSNRLVVANRLAQDFYGANPITTDAEGYPEGFGKNSQAVLLPAFLAAYSGKKSNKISLDAFRDIPIPNWTLKYTGFMKMKWFKKRFKRF
;
A
#
# COMPACT_ATOMS: atom_id res chain seq x y z
N ILE A 1 -4.04 -21.18 10.35
CA ILE A 1 -3.80 -21.95 11.59
C ILE A 1 -5.13 -22.21 12.30
N ARG A 2 -5.90 -21.20 12.77
CA ARG A 2 -7.13 -21.37 13.58
C ARG A 2 -8.19 -22.29 12.95
N ARG A 3 -8.41 -22.20 11.62
CA ARG A 3 -9.35 -23.09 10.93
C ARG A 3 -8.93 -24.55 11.02
N ILE A 4 -7.65 -24.81 10.85
CA ILE A 4 -7.08 -26.16 10.98
C ILE A 4 -7.21 -26.64 12.41
N SER A 5 -6.92 -25.80 13.40
CA SER A 5 -7.04 -26.13 14.82
C SER A 5 -8.48 -26.44 15.21
N ALA A 6 -9.46 -25.68 14.70
CA ALA A 6 -10.88 -25.95 14.92
C ALA A 6 -11.31 -27.30 14.32
N GLN A 7 -10.91 -27.54 13.05
CA GLN A 7 -11.24 -28.79 12.35
C GLN A 7 -10.63 -30.05 12.99
N ASN A 8 -9.48 -29.88 13.67
CA ASN A 8 -8.82 -30.99 14.36
C ASN A 8 -9.20 -31.11 15.85
N GLY A 9 -10.16 -30.31 16.32
CA GLY A 9 -10.62 -30.38 17.71
C GLY A 9 -9.58 -29.84 18.72
N TRP A 10 -8.62 -29.03 18.32
CA TRP A 10 -7.57 -28.44 19.19
C TRP A 10 -8.04 -27.24 19.98
N LEU A 11 -9.22 -26.73 19.65
CA LEU A 11 -9.81 -25.58 20.33
C LEU A 11 -10.81 -26.05 21.38
N THR A 12 -10.96 -25.28 22.46
CA THR A 12 -11.99 -25.57 23.45
C THR A 12 -13.39 -25.45 22.85
N THR A 13 -14.26 -26.34 23.26
CA THR A 13 -15.69 -26.35 22.90
C THR A 13 -16.58 -25.67 23.94
N TYR A 14 -15.99 -25.02 24.94
CA TYR A 14 -16.74 -24.30 25.99
C TYR A 14 -17.38 -23.04 25.39
N GLU A 15 -18.70 -22.94 25.42
CA GLU A 15 -19.49 -21.90 24.74
C GLU A 15 -19.15 -20.48 25.17
N ASP A 16 -18.90 -20.28 26.46
CA ASP A 16 -18.60 -18.96 27.02
C ASP A 16 -17.15 -18.52 26.84
N PHE A 17 -16.32 -19.38 26.25
CA PHE A 17 -14.91 -19.09 26.07
C PHE A 17 -14.62 -18.47 24.71
N ASN A 18 -14.54 -17.14 24.68
CA ASN A 18 -14.12 -16.41 23.51
C ASN A 18 -12.60 -16.46 23.35
N GLN A 19 -12.15 -16.98 22.23
CA GLN A 19 -10.73 -17.05 21.91
C GLN A 19 -10.32 -15.82 21.11
N GLN A 20 -9.16 -15.28 21.45
CA GLN A 20 -8.54 -14.20 20.69
C GLN A 20 -7.45 -14.75 19.79
N TYR A 21 -7.54 -14.42 18.52
CA TYR A 21 -6.49 -14.65 17.54
C TYR A 21 -5.88 -13.30 17.13
N SER A 22 -4.57 -13.24 17.16
CA SER A 22 -3.82 -12.08 16.67
C SER A 22 -2.79 -12.55 15.65
N GLU A 23 -2.73 -11.86 14.55
CA GLU A 23 -1.74 -12.07 13.49
C GLU A 23 -1.10 -10.73 13.14
N THR A 24 0.21 -10.68 13.16
CA THR A 24 0.97 -9.50 12.75
C THR A 24 1.90 -9.88 11.61
N HIS A 25 1.81 -9.13 10.54
CA HIS A 25 2.68 -9.26 9.38
C HIS A 25 3.46 -7.97 9.19
N ASN A 26 4.78 -8.07 9.17
CA ASN A 26 5.68 -6.94 8.96
C ASN A 26 6.64 -7.25 7.82
N GLU A 27 6.74 -6.32 6.88
CA GLU A 27 7.75 -6.33 5.83
C GLU A 27 8.55 -5.03 5.90
N ASN A 28 9.85 -5.13 5.83
CA ASN A 28 10.74 -3.99 5.73
C ASN A 28 11.79 -4.26 4.64
N LEU A 29 11.89 -3.35 3.70
CA LEU A 29 12.88 -3.36 2.64
C LEU A 29 13.52 -1.98 2.58
N ASP A 30 14.81 -1.91 2.86
CA ASP A 30 15.61 -0.70 2.71
C ASP A 30 16.81 -1.01 1.82
N TYR A 31 17.13 -0.08 0.92
CA TYR A 31 18.32 -0.20 0.09
C TYR A 31 19.00 1.14 -0.12
N VAL A 32 20.32 1.08 -0.20
CA VAL A 32 21.20 2.22 -0.51
C VAL A 32 22.17 1.76 -1.58
N ILE A 33 22.25 2.50 -2.67
CA ILE A 33 23.19 2.23 -3.77
C ILE A 33 23.99 3.49 -4.04
N ASN A 34 25.30 3.41 -3.94
CA ASN A 34 26.22 4.49 -4.25
C ASN A 34 27.04 4.11 -5.48
N MET A 35 27.06 4.95 -6.49
CA MET A 35 27.73 4.68 -7.76
C MET A 35 28.56 5.88 -8.20
N GLU A 36 29.70 5.59 -8.82
CA GLU A 36 30.53 6.57 -9.53
C GLU A 36 30.80 6.05 -10.95
N PRO A 37 29.80 6.10 -11.86
CA PRO A 37 29.91 5.48 -13.19
C PRO A 37 30.97 6.13 -14.08
N ILE A 38 31.26 7.39 -13.85
CA ILE A 38 32.34 8.15 -14.48
C ILE A 38 33.00 9.07 -13.46
N GLN A 39 34.22 9.47 -13.72
CA GLN A 39 34.95 10.36 -12.84
C GLN A 39 34.13 11.66 -12.57
N ASP A 40 34.06 12.07 -11.30
CA ASP A 40 33.36 13.26 -10.84
C ASP A 40 31.82 13.16 -10.85
N LEU A 41 31.20 12.05 -11.25
CA LEU A 41 29.76 11.84 -11.20
C LEU A 41 29.43 10.82 -10.10
N LYS A 42 28.82 11.32 -9.03
CA LYS A 42 28.28 10.47 -7.95
C LYS A 42 26.77 10.39 -8.05
N ILE A 43 26.26 9.19 -7.95
CA ILE A 43 24.84 8.88 -7.96
C ILE A 43 24.53 8.07 -6.71
N ASP A 44 23.69 8.63 -5.85
CA ASP A 44 23.21 7.96 -4.64
C ASP A 44 21.73 7.65 -4.82
N LEU A 45 21.37 6.38 -4.67
CA LEU A 45 19.99 5.91 -4.72
C LEU A 45 19.63 5.36 -3.33
N THR A 46 18.51 5.83 -2.80
CA THR A 46 17.96 5.35 -1.53
C THR A 46 16.49 5.04 -1.68
N GLY A 47 16.07 3.91 -1.20
CA GLY A 47 14.65 3.57 -1.24
C GLY A 47 14.29 2.60 -0.13
N GLY A 48 13.04 2.64 0.27
CA GLY A 48 12.52 1.78 1.30
C GLY A 48 11.03 1.54 1.16
N LYS A 49 10.60 0.42 1.70
CA LYS A 49 9.22 0.01 1.85
C LYS A 49 9.05 -0.57 3.23
N THR A 50 8.06 -0.08 3.95
CA THR A 50 7.62 -0.67 5.22
C THR A 50 6.15 -1.02 5.10
N TYR A 51 5.79 -2.22 5.45
CA TYR A 51 4.43 -2.67 5.56
C TYR A 51 4.22 -3.34 6.90
N ALA A 52 3.19 -2.92 7.62
CA ALA A 52 2.75 -3.59 8.83
C ALA A 52 1.24 -3.79 8.76
N SER A 53 0.79 -5.00 9.04
CA SER A 53 -0.62 -5.35 9.13
C SER A 53 -0.84 -6.17 10.38
N SER A 54 -1.85 -5.81 11.14
CA SER A 54 -2.29 -6.53 12.33
C SER A 54 -3.75 -6.91 12.16
N LEU A 55 -4.03 -8.19 12.35
CA LEU A 55 -5.38 -8.74 12.35
C LEU A 55 -5.67 -9.23 13.76
N ASN A 56 -6.73 -8.70 14.36
CA ASN A 56 -7.29 -9.19 15.61
C ASN A 56 -8.68 -9.76 15.36
N GLU A 57 -8.94 -10.92 15.88
CA GLU A 57 -10.22 -11.61 15.71
C GLU A 57 -10.60 -12.30 17.00
N ASN A 58 -11.81 -12.05 17.47
CA ASN A 58 -12.44 -12.85 18.53
C ASN A 58 -13.29 -13.93 17.86
N PHE A 59 -13.15 -15.15 18.31
CA PHE A 59 -13.90 -16.28 17.77
C PHE A 59 -14.21 -17.29 18.86
N ASN A 60 -15.23 -18.10 18.62
CA ASN A 60 -15.54 -19.28 19.39
C ASN A 60 -15.63 -20.51 18.48
N THR A 61 -15.53 -21.68 19.07
CA THR A 61 -15.67 -22.94 18.35
C THR A 61 -17.13 -23.15 17.95
N ASP A 62 -17.37 -23.49 16.68
CA ASP A 62 -18.67 -23.93 16.23
C ASP A 62 -18.84 -25.42 16.55
N ILE A 63 -19.88 -25.74 17.30
CA ILE A 63 -20.15 -27.09 17.77
C ILE A 63 -21.36 -27.64 17.00
N GLY A 64 -21.14 -28.74 16.30
CA GLY A 64 -22.20 -29.46 15.63
C GLY A 64 -23.15 -30.17 16.60
N SER A 65 -24.32 -30.56 16.09
CA SER A 65 -25.32 -31.30 16.84
C SER A 65 -24.82 -32.64 17.41
N ASN A 66 -23.70 -33.15 16.90
CA ASN A 66 -22.99 -34.33 17.39
C ASN A 66 -21.99 -34.04 18.52
N GLY A 67 -21.90 -32.82 19.00
CA GLY A 67 -20.95 -32.39 20.02
C GLY A 67 -19.51 -32.25 19.54
N LEU A 68 -19.25 -32.43 18.25
CA LEU A 68 -17.93 -32.27 17.66
C LEU A 68 -17.75 -30.88 17.03
N SER A 69 -16.51 -30.43 16.96
CA SER A 69 -16.17 -29.15 16.33
C SER A 69 -16.41 -29.21 14.82
N ASN A 70 -17.22 -28.27 14.30
CA ASN A 70 -17.44 -28.04 12.86
C ASN A 70 -16.57 -26.94 12.30
N GLY A 71 -15.82 -26.23 13.12
CA GLY A 71 -15.02 -25.08 12.75
C GLY A 71 -15.03 -24.01 13.82
N TYR A 72 -15.10 -22.75 13.41
CA TYR A 72 -15.18 -21.61 14.33
C TYR A 72 -16.08 -20.50 13.77
N ASN A 73 -16.72 -19.77 14.67
CA ASN A 73 -17.48 -18.56 14.37
C ASN A 73 -16.65 -17.33 14.67
N SER A 74 -16.48 -16.45 13.68
CA SER A 74 -15.87 -15.15 13.88
C SER A 74 -16.89 -14.21 14.50
N LEU A 75 -16.63 -13.72 15.70
CA LEU A 75 -17.50 -12.80 16.44
C LEU A 75 -17.17 -11.36 16.12
N PHE A 76 -15.88 -11.05 16.06
CA PHE A 76 -15.40 -9.71 15.75
C PHE A 76 -14.02 -9.82 15.09
N LYS A 77 -13.88 -9.15 13.96
CA LYS A 77 -12.66 -9.14 13.18
C LYS A 77 -12.26 -7.70 12.88
N ASN A 78 -11.05 -7.33 13.27
CA ASN A 78 -10.50 -6.01 13.01
C ASN A 78 -9.12 -6.14 12.36
N ARG A 79 -8.92 -5.43 11.25
CA ARG A 79 -7.63 -5.35 10.58
C ARG A 79 -7.20 -3.90 10.48
N PHE A 80 -6.00 -3.63 10.91
CA PHE A 80 -5.37 -2.31 10.82
C PHE A 80 -3.90 -2.47 10.43
N GLY A 81 -3.29 -1.38 9.97
CA GLY A 81 -1.90 -1.42 9.57
C GLY A 81 -1.41 -0.06 9.10
N ASN A 82 -0.14 -0.02 8.76
CA ASN A 82 0.49 1.12 8.15
C ASN A 82 1.34 0.69 6.96
N PHE A 83 1.59 1.64 6.08
CA PHE A 83 2.37 1.45 4.89
C PHE A 83 3.18 2.70 4.58
N ASN A 84 4.43 2.50 4.24
CA ASN A 84 5.32 3.54 3.77
C ASN A 84 6.14 3.00 2.59
N ILE A 85 6.24 3.78 1.53
CA ILE A 85 7.03 3.41 0.34
C ILE A 85 7.65 4.64 -0.30
N SER A 86 8.93 4.49 -0.68
CA SER A 86 9.59 5.48 -1.52
C SER A 86 8.99 5.48 -2.92
N THR A 87 8.62 6.64 -3.42
CA THR A 87 8.08 6.80 -4.77
C THR A 87 8.61 8.09 -5.41
N SER A 88 8.75 8.07 -6.74
CA SER A 88 9.15 9.26 -7.47
C SER A 88 7.91 10.04 -7.91
N LEU A 89 7.87 11.31 -7.54
CA LEU A 89 6.84 12.26 -7.96
C LEU A 89 7.27 13.14 -9.14
N ILE A 90 8.34 12.77 -9.84
CA ILE A 90 8.92 13.58 -10.90
C ILE A 90 7.92 13.87 -12.03
N LYS A 91 7.00 12.96 -12.30
CA LYS A 91 5.98 13.14 -13.35
C LYS A 91 4.97 14.25 -13.03
N THR A 92 4.73 14.47 -11.75
CA THR A 92 3.75 15.47 -11.27
C THR A 92 4.43 16.69 -10.65
N ALA A 93 5.78 16.67 -10.52
CA ALA A 93 6.54 17.76 -9.91
C ALA A 93 6.36 19.11 -10.62
N PHE A 94 6.04 19.09 -11.92
CA PHE A 94 5.81 20.27 -12.75
C PHE A 94 4.35 20.39 -13.23
N SER A 95 3.44 19.64 -12.62
CA SER A 95 2.02 19.73 -12.92
C SER A 95 1.46 21.06 -12.43
N GLN A 96 0.52 21.62 -13.20
CA GLN A 96 -0.14 22.87 -12.81
C GLN A 96 -0.93 22.68 -11.52
N SER A 97 -0.69 23.56 -10.57
CA SER A 97 -1.46 23.69 -9.35
C SER A 97 -1.55 25.16 -8.97
N ASP A 98 -2.66 25.55 -8.40
CA ASP A 98 -2.88 26.84 -7.77
C ASP A 98 -3.32 26.66 -6.32
N GLU A 99 -3.65 27.74 -5.63
CA GLU A 99 -4.07 27.70 -4.22
C GLU A 99 -5.30 26.82 -3.97
N ASN A 100 -6.14 26.61 -4.98
CA ASN A 100 -7.45 25.94 -4.85
C ASN A 100 -7.52 24.62 -5.61
N LYS A 101 -6.60 24.37 -6.56
CA LYS A 101 -6.69 23.23 -7.47
C LYS A 101 -5.32 22.62 -7.79
N SER A 102 -5.24 21.33 -7.72
CA SER A 102 -4.09 20.54 -8.15
C SER A 102 -4.56 19.43 -9.08
N VAL A 103 -4.04 19.42 -10.31
CA VAL A 103 -4.43 18.42 -11.32
C VAL A 103 -4.18 16.98 -10.80
N PRO A 104 -3.01 16.64 -10.23
CA PRO A 104 -2.80 15.29 -9.67
C PRO A 104 -3.75 14.95 -8.52
N PHE A 105 -4.17 15.94 -7.73
CA PHE A 105 -5.10 15.69 -6.64
C PHE A 105 -6.53 15.42 -7.13
N GLU A 106 -6.97 16.12 -8.17
CA GLU A 106 -8.27 15.82 -8.81
C GLU A 106 -8.26 14.44 -9.44
N GLU A 107 -7.16 14.07 -10.10
CA GLU A 107 -6.97 12.72 -10.64
C GLU A 107 -6.98 11.66 -9.52
N PHE A 108 -6.31 11.92 -8.40
CA PHE A 108 -6.38 11.05 -7.23
C PHE A 108 -7.82 10.85 -6.74
N LYS A 109 -8.60 11.93 -6.64
CA LYS A 109 -10.00 11.85 -6.22
C LYS A 109 -10.85 10.98 -7.16
N SER A 110 -10.68 11.15 -8.47
CA SER A 110 -11.41 10.36 -9.47
C SER A 110 -10.98 8.89 -9.50
N ASN A 111 -9.69 8.62 -9.27
CA ASN A 111 -9.15 7.27 -9.25
C ASN A 111 -9.69 6.42 -8.10
N ARG A 112 -10.14 7.02 -6.98
CA ARG A 112 -10.64 6.28 -5.83
C ARG A 112 -11.81 5.36 -6.16
N LEU A 113 -12.79 5.85 -6.91
CA LEU A 113 -13.94 5.04 -7.28
C LEU A 113 -13.58 3.89 -8.21
N VAL A 114 -12.67 4.12 -9.16
CA VAL A 114 -12.17 3.07 -10.07
C VAL A 114 -11.44 1.97 -9.29
N VAL A 115 -10.58 2.37 -8.36
CA VAL A 115 -9.85 1.43 -7.50
C VAL A 115 -10.79 0.66 -6.58
N ALA A 116 -11.75 1.35 -5.95
CA ALA A 116 -12.73 0.72 -5.07
C ALA A 116 -13.54 -0.37 -5.79
N ASN A 117 -14.01 -0.09 -7.00
CA ASN A 117 -14.75 -1.07 -7.79
C ASN A 117 -13.89 -2.28 -8.19
N ARG A 118 -12.62 -2.07 -8.51
CA ARG A 118 -11.70 -3.19 -8.82
C ARG A 118 -11.44 -4.06 -7.59
N LEU A 119 -11.19 -3.44 -6.43
CA LEU A 119 -11.01 -4.16 -5.16
C LEU A 119 -12.26 -4.97 -4.78
N ALA A 120 -13.44 -4.39 -4.95
CA ALA A 120 -14.69 -5.06 -4.68
C ALA A 120 -14.92 -6.24 -5.65
N GLN A 121 -14.61 -6.06 -6.92
CA GLN A 121 -14.72 -7.13 -7.91
C GLN A 121 -13.77 -8.29 -7.59
N ASP A 122 -12.54 -8.00 -7.17
CA ASP A 122 -11.58 -9.03 -6.76
C ASP A 122 -12.02 -9.75 -5.47
N PHE A 123 -12.69 -9.03 -4.55
CA PHE A 123 -13.11 -9.58 -3.26
C PHE A 123 -14.43 -10.36 -3.35
N TYR A 124 -15.44 -9.78 -3.99
CA TYR A 124 -16.78 -10.36 -4.05
C TYR A 124 -16.96 -11.31 -5.25
N GLY A 125 -16.13 -11.20 -6.28
CA GLY A 125 -16.25 -11.99 -7.50
C GLY A 125 -17.58 -11.75 -8.21
N ALA A 126 -18.36 -12.81 -8.40
CA ALA A 126 -19.68 -12.76 -9.04
C ALA A 126 -20.85 -12.44 -8.09
N ASN A 127 -20.58 -12.25 -6.80
CA ASN A 127 -21.63 -11.92 -5.82
C ASN A 127 -22.13 -10.48 -6.01
N PRO A 128 -23.41 -10.20 -5.68
CA PRO A 128 -23.93 -8.84 -5.71
C PRO A 128 -23.14 -7.91 -4.78
N ILE A 129 -22.82 -6.73 -5.28
CA ILE A 129 -22.07 -5.71 -4.54
C ILE A 129 -23.02 -4.58 -4.14
N THR A 130 -23.15 -4.35 -2.84
CA THR A 130 -23.88 -3.20 -2.29
C THR A 130 -22.98 -1.96 -2.37
N THR A 131 -23.56 -0.81 -2.72
CA THR A 131 -22.84 0.46 -2.80
C THR A 131 -23.48 1.51 -1.90
N ASP A 132 -22.67 2.46 -1.44
CA ASP A 132 -23.16 3.65 -0.72
C ASP A 132 -23.77 4.68 -1.70
N ALA A 133 -24.27 5.80 -1.15
CA ALA A 133 -24.89 6.88 -1.94
C ALA A 133 -23.91 7.55 -2.94
N GLU A 134 -22.61 7.43 -2.72
CA GLU A 134 -21.56 7.96 -3.59
C GLU A 134 -21.07 6.91 -4.62
N GLY A 135 -21.62 5.70 -4.59
CA GLY A 135 -21.30 4.59 -5.49
C GLY A 135 -20.09 3.75 -5.05
N TYR A 136 -19.58 3.95 -3.83
CA TYR A 136 -18.47 3.12 -3.33
C TYR A 136 -18.99 1.77 -2.82
N PRO A 137 -18.32 0.67 -3.20
CA PRO A 137 -18.68 -0.66 -2.73
C PRO A 137 -18.51 -0.82 -1.22
N GLU A 138 -19.37 -1.62 -0.61
CA GLU A 138 -19.26 -1.98 0.80
C GLU A 138 -17.86 -2.55 1.11
N GLY A 139 -17.26 -2.09 2.22
CA GLY A 139 -15.89 -2.46 2.61
C GLY A 139 -14.77 -1.68 1.90
N PHE A 140 -15.08 -0.98 0.79
CA PHE A 140 -14.10 -0.23 0.00
C PHE A 140 -14.51 1.24 -0.19
N GLY A 141 -14.86 1.89 0.92
CA GLY A 141 -15.26 3.30 0.91
C GLY A 141 -14.13 4.25 0.48
N LYS A 142 -14.51 5.49 0.16
CA LYS A 142 -13.60 6.55 -0.35
C LYS A 142 -12.38 6.86 0.52
N ASN A 143 -12.43 6.54 1.81
CA ASN A 143 -11.37 6.78 2.79
C ASN A 143 -10.69 5.48 3.24
N SER A 144 -11.03 4.34 2.65
CA SER A 144 -10.36 3.07 2.92
C SER A 144 -8.89 3.15 2.49
N GLN A 145 -7.97 2.73 3.35
CA GLN A 145 -6.54 2.70 3.02
C GLN A 145 -6.25 1.85 1.78
N ALA A 146 -6.96 0.74 1.61
CA ALA A 146 -6.85 -0.12 0.44
C ALA A 146 -7.21 0.60 -0.87
N VAL A 147 -8.11 1.61 -0.80
CA VAL A 147 -8.52 2.44 -1.94
C VAL A 147 -7.57 3.62 -2.12
N LEU A 148 -7.22 4.31 -1.02
CA LEU A 148 -6.44 5.55 -1.07
C LEU A 148 -5.06 5.33 -1.67
N LEU A 149 -4.37 4.27 -1.26
CA LEU A 149 -2.97 4.06 -1.65
C LEU A 149 -2.81 3.76 -3.15
N PRO A 150 -3.51 2.79 -3.77
CA PRO A 150 -3.41 2.59 -5.21
C PRO A 150 -3.92 3.78 -6.02
N ALA A 151 -4.96 4.49 -5.55
CA ALA A 151 -5.46 5.69 -6.21
C ALA A 151 -4.42 6.82 -6.22
N PHE A 152 -3.73 7.03 -5.09
CA PHE A 152 -2.62 7.98 -4.98
C PHE A 152 -1.45 7.59 -5.89
N LEU A 153 -1.01 6.33 -5.83
CA LEU A 153 0.08 5.86 -6.68
C LEU A 153 -0.27 5.98 -8.18
N ALA A 154 -1.52 5.74 -8.57
CA ALA A 154 -1.95 5.95 -9.95
C ALA A 154 -1.79 7.42 -10.37
N ALA A 155 -2.35 8.36 -9.61
CA ALA A 155 -2.31 9.79 -9.93
C ALA A 155 -0.88 10.34 -9.97
N TYR A 156 -0.07 10.02 -8.96
CA TYR A 156 1.25 10.64 -8.78
C TYR A 156 2.39 9.92 -9.49
N SER A 157 2.24 8.65 -9.89
CA SER A 157 3.20 7.94 -10.72
C SER A 157 2.88 8.00 -12.22
N GLY A 158 1.73 8.59 -12.61
CA GLY A 158 1.23 8.66 -13.98
C GLY A 158 0.86 7.29 -14.56
N LYS A 159 0.52 6.33 -13.71
CA LYS A 159 -0.07 5.04 -14.11
C LYS A 159 -1.59 5.19 -14.15
N LYS A 160 -2.24 4.47 -15.06
CA LYS A 160 -3.71 4.47 -15.13
C LYS A 160 -4.30 3.71 -13.94
N SER A 161 -5.35 4.23 -13.31
CA SER A 161 -6.03 3.60 -12.16
C SER A 161 -6.59 2.21 -12.44
N ASN A 162 -6.95 1.91 -13.69
CA ASN A 162 -7.41 0.59 -14.11
C ASN A 162 -6.25 -0.43 -14.31
N LYS A 163 -4.99 0.02 -14.30
CA LYS A 163 -3.79 -0.82 -14.50
C LYS A 163 -2.81 -0.80 -13.32
N ILE A 164 -3.05 0.07 -12.32
CA ILE A 164 -2.24 0.06 -11.11
C ILE A 164 -2.38 -1.27 -10.37
N SER A 165 -1.31 -1.78 -9.78
CA SER A 165 -1.41 -2.92 -8.88
C SER A 165 -2.30 -2.55 -7.69
N LEU A 166 -3.29 -3.38 -7.40
CA LEU A 166 -4.13 -3.23 -6.21
C LEU A 166 -3.40 -3.73 -4.96
N ASP A 167 -2.45 -4.61 -5.18
CA ASP A 167 -1.52 -5.08 -4.17
C ASP A 167 -0.30 -4.14 -4.14
N ALA A 168 -0.48 -2.99 -3.50
CA ALA A 168 0.54 -1.94 -3.39
C ALA A 168 1.85 -2.42 -2.74
N PHE A 169 1.81 -3.60 -2.10
CA PHE A 169 2.93 -4.18 -1.38
C PHE A 169 3.89 -5.00 -2.25
N ARG A 170 3.51 -5.30 -3.48
CA ARG A 170 4.35 -6.07 -4.43
C ARG A 170 5.30 -5.22 -5.24
N ASP A 171 4.99 -3.94 -5.39
CA ASP A 171 5.82 -3.06 -6.21
C ASP A 171 7.15 -2.75 -5.50
N ILE A 172 8.23 -2.87 -6.24
CA ILE A 172 9.55 -2.44 -5.78
C ILE A 172 9.50 -0.93 -5.55
N PRO A 173 9.97 -0.42 -4.39
CA PRO A 173 10.01 1.01 -4.14
C PRO A 173 10.88 1.72 -5.18
N ILE A 174 10.40 2.85 -5.68
CA ILE A 174 11.18 3.69 -6.59
C ILE A 174 12.17 4.49 -5.74
N PRO A 175 13.48 4.46 -6.04
CA PRO A 175 14.46 5.17 -5.25
C PRO A 175 14.28 6.69 -5.34
N ASN A 176 14.54 7.35 -4.23
CA ASN A 176 15.01 8.72 -4.24
C ASN A 176 16.42 8.73 -4.79
N TRP A 177 16.79 9.77 -5.50
CA TRP A 177 18.10 9.83 -6.10
C TRP A 177 18.73 11.20 -5.90
N THR A 178 20.02 11.19 -5.68
CA THR A 178 20.87 12.38 -5.63
C THR A 178 21.96 12.21 -6.66
N LEU A 179 22.11 13.23 -7.52
CA LEU A 179 23.13 13.26 -8.55
C LEU A 179 24.05 14.45 -8.31
N LYS A 180 25.32 14.15 -8.11
CA LYS A 180 26.36 15.15 -7.89
C LYS A 180 27.43 15.03 -8.97
N TYR A 181 27.56 16.08 -9.79
CA TYR A 181 28.60 16.16 -10.80
C TYR A 181 29.53 17.34 -10.53
N THR A 182 30.81 17.06 -10.27
CA THR A 182 31.84 18.07 -9.98
C THR A 182 32.75 18.36 -11.17
N GLY A 183 32.59 17.63 -12.28
CA GLY A 183 33.42 17.77 -13.49
C GLY A 183 33.30 19.15 -14.16
N PHE A 184 32.17 19.83 -14.00
CA PHE A 184 32.02 21.21 -14.51
C PHE A 184 33.10 22.17 -13.98
N MET A 185 33.52 21.97 -12.71
CA MET A 185 34.55 22.80 -12.08
C MET A 185 35.93 22.63 -12.73
N LYS A 186 36.16 21.57 -13.50
CA LYS A 186 37.40 21.29 -14.21
C LYS A 186 37.41 21.99 -15.59
N MET A 187 36.26 22.36 -16.13
CA MET A 187 36.13 22.99 -17.43
C MET A 187 36.56 24.48 -17.39
N LYS A 188 37.49 24.88 -18.27
CA LYS A 188 38.04 26.23 -18.30
C LYS A 188 36.98 27.32 -18.51
N TRP A 189 35.98 27.04 -19.35
CA TRP A 189 34.90 28.00 -19.63
C TRP A 189 33.97 28.21 -18.41
N PHE A 190 33.76 27.14 -17.63
CA PHE A 190 32.93 27.21 -16.43
C PHE A 190 33.64 27.99 -15.32
N LYS A 191 34.94 27.73 -15.07
CA LYS A 191 35.76 28.47 -14.11
C LYS A 191 35.82 29.99 -14.42
N LYS A 192 35.71 30.35 -15.69
CA LYS A 192 35.73 31.73 -16.12
C LYS A 192 34.45 32.49 -15.75
N ARG A 193 33.30 31.82 -15.75
CA ARG A 193 31.99 32.42 -15.49
C ARG A 193 31.51 32.31 -14.05
N PHE A 194 31.91 31.25 -13.37
CA PHE A 194 31.47 30.94 -12.02
C PHE A 194 32.69 30.86 -11.09
N LYS A 195 32.87 31.88 -10.26
CA LYS A 195 34.03 31.99 -9.35
C LYS A 195 33.86 31.18 -8.03
N ARG A 196 32.64 30.81 -7.67
CA ARG A 196 32.31 29.99 -6.48
C ARG A 196 31.05 29.17 -6.75
N PHE A 197 31.13 27.91 -6.43
CA PHE A 197 29.99 26.98 -6.20
C PHE A 197 30.23 26.22 -4.93
#